data_f614afb55615c3693efb3c286473ebc4
#
_entry.id   f614afb55615c3693efb3c286473ebc4
#
_cell.length_a   1.000
_cell.length_b   1.000
_cell.length_c   1.000
_cell.angle_alpha   90.00
_cell.angle_beta   90.00
_cell.angle_gamma   90.00
#
_symmetry.space_group_name_H-M   'P 1'
#
loop_
_entity.id
_entity.type
_entity.pdbx_description
1 polymer ?
#
loop_
_entity_poly.entity_id
_entity_poly.type
_entity_poly.pdbx_seq_one_letter_code
_entity_poly.pdbx_strand_id
1 'polypeptide(L)'
;MLKNKKFATYAIAFNILGILFMFMYSGLQNDHYNIITTYSSWSASQIQIARTAGEFACIALTFVYGTFFMKYGVRKTLIPCVLLCALGCVGITSANGLVINGGVGNFFLFSASSFVLRCCCMCFQMAGFQLAANWFIKYRGRVLGIVTLGSPLFSVVGVGGMTNLIANNWNGDYRFFYVGVSVVLIAIAICVRFFLRDTPEEVGLYPDGADHAPVSESNVDEVHMTVKQVLSEKRAWLLIVSYGAFQFIINCCMSSMAIRFMSLDPELMALRAAGLDGPPTVWLGALKWLSVGAVLGIFMSYVFGWIDDKFGTIKASYALGISELIPVCMLMFMPEGGNVPMEIFWGFGVACMTGGVPTMHPASITYAYGRREYQSANRVIMAIQLIPSALAAMMMAALIESGRGMLAYGICLVVIAIGLFATWMLRKVPDAMAADRAFNKTTAEV
;
A
#
# COMPACT_ATOMS: atom_id res chain seq x y z
N MET A 1 15.46 -25.48 -0.34
CA MET A 1 14.45 -24.91 0.55
C MET A 1 13.65 -25.94 1.33
N LEU A 2 13.23 -27.08 0.76
CA LEU A 2 12.34 -28.06 1.43
C LEU A 2 13.05 -29.29 2.05
N LYS A 3 14.39 -29.35 2.07
CA LYS A 3 15.11 -30.49 2.68
C LYS A 3 14.90 -30.57 4.21
N ASN A 4 14.82 -29.44 4.90
CA ASN A 4 14.52 -29.39 6.33
C ASN A 4 13.01 -29.18 6.55
N LYS A 5 12.29 -30.26 6.93
CA LYS A 5 10.83 -30.22 7.17
C LYS A 5 10.43 -29.17 8.21
N LYS A 6 11.23 -28.98 9.26
CA LYS A 6 10.97 -27.99 10.31
C LYS A 6 11.04 -26.56 9.75
N PHE A 7 12.07 -26.24 8.96
CA PHE A 7 12.17 -24.94 8.29
C PHE A 7 11.02 -24.71 7.31
N ALA A 8 10.65 -25.72 6.51
CA ALA A 8 9.55 -25.63 5.57
C ALA A 8 8.22 -25.26 6.25
N THR A 9 7.94 -25.85 7.44
CA THR A 9 6.72 -25.52 8.21
C THR A 9 6.70 -24.06 8.65
N TYR A 10 7.80 -23.56 9.20
CA TYR A 10 7.90 -22.14 9.58
C TYR A 10 7.86 -21.19 8.38
N ALA A 11 8.51 -21.55 7.28
CA ALA A 11 8.47 -20.78 6.04
C ALA A 11 7.05 -20.66 5.46
N ILE A 12 6.27 -21.73 5.48
CA ILE A 12 4.86 -21.71 5.06
C ILE A 12 4.03 -20.83 6.01
N ALA A 13 4.15 -21.03 7.32
CA ALA A 13 3.44 -20.21 8.30
C ALA A 13 3.80 -18.72 8.16
N PHE A 14 5.06 -18.39 7.94
CA PHE A 14 5.53 -17.04 7.67
C PHE A 14 4.91 -16.44 6.41
N ASN A 15 4.89 -17.19 5.30
CA ASN A 15 4.30 -16.68 4.05
C ASN A 15 2.80 -16.41 4.21
N ILE A 16 2.06 -17.29 4.88
CA ILE A 16 0.62 -17.10 5.15
C ILE A 16 0.41 -15.85 6.03
N LEU A 17 1.14 -15.73 7.13
CA LEU A 17 1.05 -14.56 8.01
C LEU A 17 1.49 -13.28 7.29
N GLY A 18 2.54 -13.34 6.48
CA GLY A 18 3.01 -12.21 5.68
C GLY A 18 1.96 -11.71 4.67
N ILE A 19 1.28 -12.62 3.97
CA ILE A 19 0.14 -12.28 3.11
C ILE A 19 -0.97 -11.61 3.94
N LEU A 20 -1.31 -12.16 5.10
CA LEU A 20 -2.33 -11.60 5.98
C LEU A 20 -1.93 -10.22 6.51
N PHE A 21 -0.64 -10.00 6.82
CA PHE A 21 -0.17 -8.68 7.25
C PHE A 21 -0.34 -7.65 6.14
N MET A 22 0.06 -7.96 4.92
CA MET A 22 -0.10 -7.04 3.80
C MET A 22 -1.56 -6.86 3.39
N PHE A 23 -2.38 -7.89 3.53
CA PHE A 23 -3.83 -7.82 3.35
C PHE A 23 -4.46 -6.81 4.34
N MET A 24 -4.16 -6.96 5.64
CA MET A 24 -4.66 -6.04 6.67
C MET A 24 -4.07 -4.64 6.54
N TYR A 25 -2.78 -4.53 6.21
CA TYR A 25 -2.15 -3.23 5.97
C TYR A 25 -2.85 -2.46 4.86
N SER A 26 -3.00 -3.04 3.67
CA SER A 26 -3.64 -2.38 2.53
C SER A 26 -5.08 -1.98 2.85
N GLY A 27 -5.83 -2.91 3.43
CA GLY A 27 -7.21 -2.67 3.80
C GLY A 27 -7.38 -1.53 4.80
N LEU A 28 -6.64 -1.57 5.88
CA LEU A 28 -6.74 -0.60 6.96
C LEU A 28 -6.03 0.73 6.69
N GLN A 29 -5.18 0.77 5.66
CA GLN A 29 -4.52 2.00 5.24
C GLN A 29 -5.41 2.86 4.34
N ASN A 30 -5.99 2.27 3.31
CA ASN A 30 -6.63 2.99 2.21
C ASN A 30 -8.05 2.51 1.92
N ASP A 31 -8.20 1.20 1.75
CA ASP A 31 -9.34 0.63 1.04
C ASP A 31 -10.63 0.69 1.85
N HIS A 32 -10.56 0.56 3.19
CA HIS A 32 -11.74 0.64 4.05
C HIS A 32 -12.40 2.02 4.03
N TYR A 33 -11.64 3.09 3.72
CA TYR A 33 -12.23 4.44 3.60
C TYR A 33 -13.22 4.54 2.44
N ASN A 34 -13.03 3.77 1.36
CA ASN A 34 -14.00 3.71 0.28
C ASN A 34 -15.33 3.09 0.74
N ILE A 35 -15.29 2.08 1.62
CA ILE A 35 -16.48 1.48 2.23
C ILE A 35 -17.21 2.51 3.09
N ILE A 36 -16.49 3.21 3.98
CA ILE A 36 -17.10 4.23 4.84
C ILE A 36 -17.66 5.38 4.00
N THR A 37 -16.94 5.88 3.01
CA THR A 37 -17.40 6.95 2.12
C THR A 37 -18.70 6.58 1.39
N THR A 38 -18.86 5.30 1.07
CA THR A 38 -20.05 4.80 0.36
C THR A 38 -21.28 4.74 1.26
N TYR A 39 -21.13 4.38 2.55
CA TYR A 39 -22.26 4.02 3.41
C TYR A 39 -22.40 4.89 4.67
N SER A 40 -21.56 5.92 4.85
CA SER A 40 -21.65 6.82 6.01
C SER A 40 -22.34 8.16 5.67
N SER A 41 -22.89 8.80 6.70
CA SER A 41 -23.49 10.14 6.63
C SER A 41 -22.45 11.26 6.62
N TRP A 42 -21.16 10.94 6.84
CA TRP A 42 -20.08 11.94 6.84
C TRP A 42 -19.63 12.26 5.42
N SER A 43 -19.23 13.52 5.18
CA SER A 43 -18.67 13.91 3.89
C SER A 43 -17.34 13.21 3.63
N ALA A 44 -17.01 12.99 2.35
CA ALA A 44 -15.75 12.38 1.97
C ALA A 44 -14.55 13.21 2.47
N SER A 45 -14.63 14.54 2.45
CA SER A 45 -13.61 15.43 2.99
C SER A 45 -13.37 15.21 4.48
N GLN A 46 -14.44 15.08 5.29
CA GLN A 46 -14.33 14.79 6.72
C GLN A 46 -13.61 13.47 6.98
N ILE A 47 -13.99 12.42 6.25
CA ILE A 47 -13.38 11.09 6.36
C ILE A 47 -11.88 11.16 6.01
N GLN A 48 -11.53 11.86 4.92
CA GLN A 48 -10.14 11.97 4.49
C GLN A 48 -9.29 12.87 5.40
N ILE A 49 -9.86 13.85 6.08
CA ILE A 49 -9.15 14.62 7.12
C ILE A 49 -8.74 13.72 8.28
N ALA A 50 -9.66 12.88 8.78
CA ALA A 50 -9.35 11.93 9.84
C ALA A 50 -8.22 10.96 9.44
N ARG A 51 -8.24 10.47 8.20
CA ARG A 51 -7.17 9.66 7.62
C ARG A 51 -5.84 10.40 7.57
N THR A 52 -5.83 11.63 7.03
CA THR A 52 -4.62 12.44 6.82
C THR A 52 -3.87 12.71 8.13
N ALA A 53 -4.59 12.94 9.23
CA ALA A 53 -3.96 13.09 10.55
C ALA A 53 -3.14 11.86 10.96
N GLY A 54 -3.68 10.65 10.73
CA GLY A 54 -2.97 9.39 10.95
C GLY A 54 -1.77 9.21 10.02
N GLU A 55 -1.86 9.65 8.76
CA GLU A 55 -0.74 9.58 7.80
C GLU A 55 0.46 10.40 8.27
N PHE A 56 0.25 11.63 8.75
CA PHE A 56 1.33 12.45 9.30
C PHE A 56 1.97 11.82 10.54
N ALA A 57 1.16 11.23 11.43
CA ALA A 57 1.69 10.53 12.59
C ALA A 57 2.56 9.32 12.20
N CYS A 58 2.20 8.61 11.13
CA CYS A 58 2.96 7.46 10.63
C CYS A 58 4.39 7.81 10.22
N ILE A 59 4.67 9.05 9.78
CA ILE A 59 6.03 9.49 9.44
C ILE A 59 6.95 9.34 10.66
N ALA A 60 6.52 9.86 11.81
CA ALA A 60 7.29 9.73 13.05
C ALA A 60 7.28 8.28 13.59
N LEU A 61 6.13 7.60 13.54
CA LEU A 61 5.98 6.24 14.04
C LEU A 61 6.81 5.22 13.27
N THR A 62 7.15 5.47 12.00
CA THR A 62 8.06 4.60 11.23
C THR A 62 9.43 4.45 11.92
N PHE A 63 9.97 5.55 12.44
CA PHE A 63 11.22 5.51 13.21
C PHE A 63 11.05 4.82 14.56
N VAL A 64 9.92 5.06 15.25
CA VAL A 64 9.61 4.45 16.55
C VAL A 64 9.47 2.93 16.41
N TYR A 65 8.71 2.45 15.42
CA TYR A 65 8.55 1.01 15.16
C TYR A 65 9.87 0.33 14.80
N GLY A 66 10.70 0.97 13.96
CA GLY A 66 12.03 0.46 13.65
C GLY A 66 12.90 0.27 14.90
N THR A 67 12.88 1.25 15.81
CA THR A 67 13.58 1.17 17.10
C THR A 67 13.02 0.06 17.99
N PHE A 68 11.69 -0.08 18.05
CA PHE A 68 11.06 -1.12 18.86
C PHE A 68 11.32 -2.52 18.30
N PHE A 69 11.34 -2.70 16.99
CA PHE A 69 11.69 -3.97 16.37
C PHE A 69 13.13 -4.41 16.73
N MET A 70 14.08 -3.48 16.73
CA MET A 70 15.45 -3.77 17.14
C MET A 70 15.56 -4.08 18.64
N LYS A 71 14.82 -3.36 19.50
CA LYS A 71 14.97 -3.49 20.97
C LYS A 71 14.14 -4.64 21.56
N TYR A 72 12.92 -4.84 21.08
CA TYR A 72 11.95 -5.78 21.68
C TYR A 72 11.62 -6.97 20.78
N GLY A 73 12.04 -6.92 19.53
CA GLY A 73 11.67 -7.86 18.48
C GLY A 73 10.33 -7.55 17.81
N VAL A 74 10.12 -8.15 16.64
CA VAL A 74 8.95 -7.91 15.80
C VAL A 74 7.67 -8.42 16.48
N ARG A 75 7.71 -9.65 17.03
CA ARG A 75 6.55 -10.29 17.66
C ARG A 75 5.98 -9.48 18.83
N LYS A 76 6.83 -9.01 19.74
CA LYS A 76 6.40 -8.26 20.92
C LYS A 76 5.85 -6.88 20.58
N THR A 77 6.35 -6.26 19.52
CA THR A 77 5.89 -4.95 19.06
C THR A 77 4.60 -5.06 18.23
N LEU A 78 4.46 -6.12 17.42
CA LEU A 78 3.33 -6.30 16.53
C LEU A 78 2.02 -6.61 17.30
N ILE A 79 2.06 -7.46 18.33
CA ILE A 79 0.85 -7.88 19.07
C ILE A 79 0.04 -6.69 19.62
N PRO A 80 0.64 -5.74 20.37
CA PRO A 80 -0.10 -4.56 20.83
C PRO A 80 -0.69 -3.74 19.68
N CYS A 81 0.03 -3.56 18.57
CA CYS A 81 -0.46 -2.82 17.42
C CYS A 81 -1.68 -3.50 16.78
N VAL A 82 -1.65 -4.84 16.65
CA VAL A 82 -2.78 -5.62 16.13
C VAL A 82 -4.01 -5.47 17.02
N LEU A 83 -3.84 -5.55 18.34
CA LEU A 83 -4.94 -5.39 19.30
C LEU A 83 -5.50 -3.96 19.29
N LEU A 84 -4.65 -2.94 19.15
CA LEU A 84 -5.09 -1.56 18.99
C LEU A 84 -5.82 -1.33 17.66
N CYS A 85 -5.42 -1.99 16.58
CA CYS A 85 -6.20 -1.99 15.34
C CYS A 85 -7.58 -2.61 15.53
N ALA A 86 -7.68 -3.74 16.24
CA ALA A 86 -8.97 -4.37 16.52
C ALA A 86 -9.87 -3.44 17.37
N LEU A 87 -9.31 -2.78 18.37
CA LEU A 87 -10.01 -1.77 19.16
C LEU A 87 -10.47 -0.58 18.32
N GLY A 88 -9.62 -0.11 17.39
CA GLY A 88 -9.97 0.93 16.42
C GLY A 88 -11.17 0.54 15.54
N CYS A 89 -11.22 -0.70 15.07
CA CYS A 89 -12.37 -1.20 14.31
C CYS A 89 -13.66 -1.22 15.16
N VAL A 90 -13.58 -1.63 16.42
CA VAL A 90 -14.72 -1.56 17.37
C VAL A 90 -15.14 -0.11 17.60
N GLY A 91 -14.19 0.82 17.71
CA GLY A 91 -14.49 2.25 17.84
C GLY A 91 -15.21 2.83 16.63
N ILE A 92 -14.81 2.46 15.40
CA ILE A 92 -15.51 2.86 14.16
C ILE A 92 -16.94 2.30 14.15
N THR A 93 -17.13 1.05 14.56
CA THR A 93 -18.46 0.43 14.68
C THR A 93 -19.35 1.20 15.67
N SER A 94 -18.78 1.60 16.81
CA SER A 94 -19.47 2.33 17.86
C SER A 94 -19.79 3.79 17.51
N ALA A 95 -19.04 4.38 16.57
CA ALA A 95 -19.25 5.74 16.09
C ALA A 95 -20.59 5.91 15.33
N ASN A 96 -21.16 4.83 14.78
CA ASN A 96 -22.51 4.73 14.23
C ASN A 96 -22.88 5.80 13.19
N GLY A 97 -22.00 6.06 12.25
CA GLY A 97 -22.21 7.03 11.17
C GLY A 97 -22.99 6.50 9.97
N LEU A 98 -23.98 5.63 10.18
CA LEU A 98 -24.75 5.00 9.11
C LEU A 98 -25.79 5.96 8.51
N VAL A 99 -25.84 6.01 7.17
CA VAL A 99 -26.85 6.74 6.43
C VAL A 99 -28.27 6.22 6.75
N ILE A 100 -28.44 4.91 6.84
CA ILE A 100 -29.75 4.24 7.02
C ILE A 100 -30.47 4.68 8.28
N ASN A 101 -29.77 5.06 9.34
CA ASN A 101 -30.39 5.41 10.63
C ASN A 101 -30.71 6.91 10.77
N GLY A 102 -30.49 7.74 9.75
CA GLY A 102 -30.71 9.20 9.81
C GLY A 102 -29.91 9.89 10.93
N GLY A 103 -28.99 9.17 11.58
CA GLY A 103 -28.24 9.61 12.75
C GLY A 103 -26.95 10.31 12.36
N VAL A 104 -26.69 11.46 12.96
CA VAL A 104 -25.38 12.08 12.97
C VAL A 104 -24.51 11.27 13.93
N GLY A 105 -23.72 10.33 13.38
CA GLY A 105 -22.81 9.51 14.19
C GLY A 105 -21.75 10.36 14.91
N ASN A 106 -21.10 9.76 15.90
CA ASN A 106 -20.03 10.43 16.65
C ASN A 106 -18.76 10.53 15.81
N PHE A 107 -18.62 11.63 15.06
CA PHE A 107 -17.46 11.89 14.20
C PHE A 107 -16.13 11.97 14.96
N PHE A 108 -16.13 12.47 16.20
CA PHE A 108 -14.93 12.49 17.04
C PHE A 108 -14.43 11.07 17.35
N LEU A 109 -15.33 10.16 17.74
CA LEU A 109 -15.00 8.77 18.01
C LEU A 109 -14.51 8.07 16.74
N PHE A 110 -15.16 8.32 15.59
CA PHE A 110 -14.70 7.84 14.30
C PHE A 110 -13.28 8.31 13.99
N SER A 111 -13.01 9.61 14.14
CA SER A 111 -11.70 10.21 13.83
C SER A 111 -10.60 9.67 14.74
N ALA A 112 -10.86 9.56 16.05
CA ALA A 112 -9.92 9.00 17.02
C ALA A 112 -9.62 7.53 16.72
N SER A 113 -10.64 6.75 16.41
CA SER A 113 -10.51 5.33 16.07
C SER A 113 -9.75 5.11 14.76
N SER A 114 -10.06 5.91 13.72
CA SER A 114 -9.36 5.90 12.44
C SER A 114 -7.89 6.31 12.59
N PHE A 115 -7.60 7.29 13.43
CA PHE A 115 -6.22 7.71 13.75
C PHE A 115 -5.42 6.57 14.38
N VAL A 116 -5.96 5.91 15.43
CA VAL A 116 -5.31 4.77 16.09
C VAL A 116 -5.08 3.64 15.10
N LEU A 117 -6.10 3.31 14.32
CA LEU A 117 -6.05 2.24 13.33
C LEU A 117 -4.98 2.53 12.27
N ARG A 118 -4.93 3.77 11.75
CA ARG A 118 -3.93 4.17 10.76
C ARG A 118 -2.50 4.14 11.32
N CYS A 119 -2.29 4.62 12.53
CA CYS A 119 -0.99 4.57 13.20
C CYS A 119 -0.50 3.13 13.38
N CYS A 120 -1.36 2.24 13.86
CA CYS A 120 -0.97 0.88 14.19
C CYS A 120 -0.85 -0.04 12.97
N CYS A 121 -1.60 0.20 11.89
CA CYS A 121 -1.55 -0.66 10.69
C CYS A 121 -0.20 -0.63 9.97
N MET A 122 0.58 0.45 10.07
CA MET A 122 1.96 0.53 9.53
C MET A 122 2.87 -0.58 10.06
N CYS A 123 2.62 -1.01 11.30
CA CYS A 123 3.40 -2.08 11.93
C CYS A 123 3.31 -3.41 11.15
N PHE A 124 2.19 -3.69 10.48
CA PHE A 124 2.03 -4.92 9.68
C PHE A 124 3.00 -4.96 8.49
N GLN A 125 3.09 -3.88 7.72
CA GLN A 125 3.99 -3.80 6.57
C GLN A 125 5.44 -3.92 7.00
N MET A 126 5.83 -3.15 8.03
CA MET A 126 7.19 -3.17 8.54
C MET A 126 7.58 -4.54 9.11
N ALA A 127 6.65 -5.20 9.84
CA ALA A 127 6.85 -6.53 10.37
C ALA A 127 7.06 -7.57 9.27
N GLY A 128 6.22 -7.57 8.23
CA GLY A 128 6.35 -8.48 7.09
C GLY A 128 7.70 -8.37 6.40
N PHE A 129 8.17 -7.15 6.17
CA PHE A 129 9.47 -6.91 5.52
C PHE A 129 10.67 -7.26 6.42
N GLN A 130 10.59 -6.93 7.71
CA GLN A 130 11.66 -7.26 8.67
C GLN A 130 11.80 -8.78 8.86
N LEU A 131 10.69 -9.49 8.99
CA LEU A 131 10.70 -10.95 9.13
C LEU A 131 11.22 -11.64 7.87
N ALA A 132 10.84 -11.14 6.67
CA ALA A 132 11.40 -11.64 5.42
C ALA A 132 12.93 -11.45 5.35
N ALA A 133 13.42 -10.32 5.89
CA ALA A 133 14.87 -10.06 5.97
C ALA A 133 15.58 -11.01 6.95
N ASN A 134 14.96 -11.33 8.08
CA ASN A 134 15.55 -12.17 9.11
C ASN A 134 15.58 -13.66 8.71
N TRP A 135 14.51 -14.15 8.07
CA TRP A 135 14.37 -15.57 7.75
C TRP A 135 14.98 -15.99 6.41
N PHE A 136 15.10 -15.03 5.45
CA PHE A 136 15.50 -15.34 4.08
C PHE A 136 16.61 -14.39 3.61
N ILE A 137 17.73 -14.95 3.17
CA ILE A 137 18.86 -14.22 2.57
C ILE A 137 18.77 -14.38 1.04
N LYS A 138 18.89 -15.62 0.56
CA LYS A 138 18.92 -15.96 -0.88
C LYS A 138 17.55 -15.81 -1.55
N TYR A 139 16.48 -16.20 -0.85
CA TYR A 139 15.12 -16.23 -1.41
C TYR A 139 14.26 -15.03 -0.99
N ARG A 140 14.88 -13.99 -0.39
CA ARG A 140 14.19 -12.80 0.15
C ARG A 140 13.27 -12.13 -0.86
N GLY A 141 13.73 -11.91 -2.11
CA GLY A 141 12.94 -11.26 -3.16
C GLY A 141 11.67 -12.03 -3.52
N ARG A 142 11.78 -13.37 -3.64
CA ARG A 142 10.62 -14.23 -3.91
C ARG A 142 9.61 -14.23 -2.78
N VAL A 143 10.10 -14.26 -1.54
CA VAL A 143 9.25 -14.23 -0.35
C VAL A 143 8.54 -12.89 -0.22
N LEU A 144 9.24 -11.78 -0.42
CA LEU A 144 8.63 -10.45 -0.45
C LEU A 144 7.55 -10.35 -1.54
N GLY A 145 7.81 -10.91 -2.73
CA GLY A 145 6.82 -10.99 -3.81
C GLY A 145 5.55 -11.76 -3.40
N ILE A 146 5.69 -12.86 -2.64
CA ILE A 146 4.55 -13.62 -2.11
C ILE A 146 3.81 -12.81 -1.04
N VAL A 147 4.52 -12.21 -0.10
CA VAL A 147 3.94 -11.43 0.99
C VAL A 147 3.13 -10.25 0.46
N THR A 148 3.63 -9.55 -0.56
CA THR A 148 2.95 -8.38 -1.15
C THR A 148 1.66 -8.73 -1.90
N LEU A 149 1.39 -10.00 -2.24
CA LEU A 149 0.12 -10.45 -2.81
C LEU A 149 -1.09 -10.14 -1.91
N GLY A 150 -0.88 -9.96 -0.60
CA GLY A 150 -1.95 -9.59 0.33
C GLY A 150 -2.64 -8.28 -0.04
N SER A 151 -1.92 -7.31 -0.60
CA SER A 151 -2.47 -6.00 -0.96
C SER A 151 -3.53 -6.08 -2.08
N PRO A 152 -3.27 -6.64 -3.27
CA PRO A 152 -4.29 -6.79 -4.30
C PRO A 152 -5.42 -7.74 -3.87
N LEU A 153 -5.14 -8.75 -3.03
CA LEU A 153 -6.19 -9.63 -2.49
C LEU A 153 -7.20 -8.84 -1.65
N PHE A 154 -6.77 -7.84 -0.86
CA PHE A 154 -7.73 -7.01 -0.14
C PHE A 154 -8.59 -6.16 -1.07
N SER A 155 -8.05 -5.60 -2.13
CA SER A 155 -8.84 -4.82 -3.11
C SER A 155 -9.94 -5.67 -3.75
N VAL A 156 -9.68 -6.96 -4.02
CA VAL A 156 -10.70 -7.89 -4.55
C VAL A 156 -11.73 -8.25 -3.49
N VAL A 157 -11.28 -8.75 -2.33
CA VAL A 157 -12.17 -9.32 -1.31
C VAL A 157 -12.76 -8.23 -0.43
N GLY A 158 -11.96 -7.28 0.03
CA GLY A 158 -12.38 -6.22 0.96
C GLY A 158 -13.20 -5.15 0.25
N VAL A 159 -12.67 -4.51 -0.80
CA VAL A 159 -13.41 -3.45 -1.49
C VAL A 159 -14.49 -4.06 -2.38
N GLY A 160 -14.12 -4.92 -3.33
CA GLY A 160 -15.08 -5.49 -4.27
C GLY A 160 -16.11 -6.39 -3.60
N GLY A 161 -15.66 -7.39 -2.86
CA GLY A 161 -16.53 -8.40 -2.23
C GLY A 161 -17.35 -7.84 -1.08
N MET A 162 -16.72 -7.14 -0.12
CA MET A 162 -17.41 -6.63 1.07
C MET A 162 -18.36 -5.48 0.76
N THR A 163 -18.02 -4.58 -0.18
CA THR A 163 -18.95 -3.52 -0.59
C THR A 163 -20.23 -4.12 -1.17
N ASN A 164 -20.11 -5.17 -2.01
CA ASN A 164 -21.28 -5.88 -2.55
C ASN A 164 -22.08 -6.61 -1.46
N LEU A 165 -21.42 -7.24 -0.48
CA LEU A 165 -22.10 -7.88 0.64
C LEU A 165 -22.84 -6.86 1.51
N ILE A 166 -22.23 -5.70 1.78
CA ILE A 166 -22.85 -4.62 2.54
C ILE A 166 -24.09 -4.12 1.78
N ALA A 167 -23.99 -3.91 0.45
CA ALA A 167 -25.10 -3.44 -0.35
C ALA A 167 -26.28 -4.43 -0.37
N ASN A 168 -25.99 -5.70 -0.65
CA ASN A 168 -27.04 -6.68 -1.00
C ASN A 168 -27.55 -7.47 0.21
N ASN A 169 -26.71 -7.72 1.21
CA ASN A 169 -27.04 -8.62 2.34
C ASN A 169 -27.19 -7.88 3.68
N TRP A 170 -26.53 -6.72 3.84
CA TRP A 170 -26.51 -6.00 5.12
C TRP A 170 -27.17 -4.62 5.04
N ASN A 171 -27.94 -4.35 3.99
CA ASN A 171 -28.69 -3.10 3.78
C ASN A 171 -27.85 -1.83 4.00
N GLY A 172 -26.56 -1.83 3.60
CA GLY A 172 -25.66 -0.71 3.81
C GLY A 172 -25.02 -0.61 5.20
N ASP A 173 -25.21 -1.59 6.06
CA ASP A 173 -24.60 -1.60 7.41
C ASP A 173 -23.14 -2.07 7.38
N TYR A 174 -22.19 -1.14 7.36
CA TYR A 174 -20.76 -1.43 7.37
C TYR A 174 -20.24 -1.95 8.72
N ARG A 175 -21.02 -1.92 9.79
CA ARG A 175 -20.58 -2.36 11.14
C ARG A 175 -20.20 -3.83 11.15
N PHE A 176 -20.93 -4.68 10.42
CA PHE A 176 -20.62 -6.11 10.31
C PHE A 176 -19.23 -6.35 9.69
N PHE A 177 -18.82 -5.52 8.73
CA PHE A 177 -17.47 -5.59 8.16
C PHE A 177 -16.41 -5.33 9.24
N TYR A 178 -16.53 -4.25 10.03
CA TYR A 178 -15.53 -3.92 11.04
C TYR A 178 -15.51 -4.91 12.23
N VAL A 179 -16.65 -5.47 12.60
CA VAL A 179 -16.71 -6.57 13.58
C VAL A 179 -15.97 -7.79 13.04
N GLY A 180 -16.20 -8.18 11.78
CA GLY A 180 -15.48 -9.27 11.13
C GLY A 180 -13.96 -9.02 11.08
N VAL A 181 -13.54 -7.82 10.68
CA VAL A 181 -12.12 -7.41 10.69
C VAL A 181 -11.52 -7.48 12.10
N SER A 182 -12.25 -7.05 13.14
CA SER A 182 -11.77 -7.13 14.53
C SER A 182 -11.53 -8.58 14.96
N VAL A 183 -12.42 -9.50 14.60
CA VAL A 183 -12.27 -10.94 14.91
C VAL A 183 -11.04 -11.50 14.19
N VAL A 184 -10.86 -11.16 12.92
CA VAL A 184 -9.67 -11.59 12.14
C VAL A 184 -8.38 -11.03 12.75
N LEU A 185 -8.36 -9.76 13.17
CA LEU A 185 -7.20 -9.16 13.84
C LEU A 185 -6.86 -9.87 15.15
N ILE A 186 -7.85 -10.21 15.98
CA ILE A 186 -7.64 -10.97 17.21
C ILE A 186 -7.07 -12.36 16.89
N ALA A 187 -7.60 -13.04 15.86
CA ALA A 187 -7.06 -14.32 15.41
C ALA A 187 -5.60 -14.19 14.93
N ILE A 188 -5.27 -13.12 14.19
CA ILE A 188 -3.89 -12.82 13.79
C ILE A 188 -3.00 -12.61 15.02
N ALA A 189 -3.45 -11.87 16.05
CA ALA A 189 -2.67 -11.67 17.27
C ALA A 189 -2.37 -13.00 17.98
N ILE A 190 -3.34 -13.91 18.03
CA ILE A 190 -3.18 -15.26 18.58
C ILE A 190 -2.18 -16.06 17.75
N CYS A 191 -2.32 -16.07 16.42
CA CYS A 191 -1.38 -16.75 15.52
C CYS A 191 0.04 -16.22 15.65
N VAL A 192 0.21 -14.89 15.72
CA VAL A 192 1.50 -14.23 15.93
C VAL A 192 2.12 -14.67 17.27
N ARG A 193 1.31 -14.76 18.34
CA ARG A 193 1.79 -15.17 19.68
C ARG A 193 2.33 -16.58 19.70
N PHE A 194 1.73 -17.51 18.97
CA PHE A 194 2.08 -18.92 19.04
C PHE A 194 3.02 -19.37 17.90
N PHE A 195 2.82 -18.90 16.69
CA PHE A 195 3.53 -19.40 15.50
C PHE A 195 4.68 -18.51 15.04
N LEU A 196 4.62 -17.18 15.27
CA LEU A 196 5.65 -16.29 14.80
C LEU A 196 6.90 -16.39 15.66
N ARG A 197 8.08 -16.43 15.02
CA ARG A 197 9.40 -16.28 15.62
C ARG A 197 10.15 -15.16 14.89
N ASP A 198 10.89 -14.35 15.62
CA ASP A 198 11.54 -13.17 15.05
C ASP A 198 12.73 -13.57 14.16
N THR A 199 13.45 -14.63 14.58
CA THR A 199 14.60 -15.16 13.83
C THR A 199 14.58 -16.69 13.79
N PRO A 200 15.16 -17.32 12.75
CA PRO A 200 15.22 -18.78 12.67
C PRO A 200 16.08 -19.40 13.78
N GLU A 201 17.06 -18.68 14.31
CA GLU A 201 17.95 -19.12 15.39
C GLU A 201 17.18 -19.39 16.70
N GLU A 202 16.07 -18.70 16.96
CA GLU A 202 15.21 -18.95 18.13
C GLU A 202 14.66 -20.39 18.19
N VAL A 203 14.61 -21.08 17.06
CA VAL A 203 14.11 -22.45 16.94
C VAL A 203 15.21 -23.43 16.52
N GLY A 204 16.47 -23.00 16.55
CA GLY A 204 17.63 -23.82 16.20
C GLY A 204 17.74 -24.09 14.70
N LEU A 205 17.33 -23.12 13.88
CA LEU A 205 17.42 -23.14 12.43
C LEU A 205 18.29 -21.99 11.94
N TYR A 206 18.75 -22.06 10.70
CA TYR A 206 19.45 -20.97 10.04
C TYR A 206 18.63 -20.40 8.89
N PRO A 207 18.91 -19.15 8.46
CA PRO A 207 18.24 -18.52 7.32
C PRO A 207 18.27 -19.42 6.07
N ASP A 208 17.19 -19.37 5.27
CA ASP A 208 17.01 -20.21 4.09
C ASP A 208 17.00 -21.72 4.34
N GLY A 209 17.01 -22.16 5.63
CA GLY A 209 17.12 -23.57 6.02
C GLY A 209 18.50 -24.16 5.77
N ALA A 210 19.54 -23.34 5.81
CA ALA A 210 20.92 -23.78 5.70
C ALA A 210 21.33 -24.70 6.87
N ASP A 211 22.31 -25.57 6.64
CA ASP A 211 22.85 -26.47 7.66
C ASP A 211 23.90 -25.80 8.55
N HIS A 212 24.39 -24.62 8.15
CA HIS A 212 25.42 -23.86 8.84
C HIS A 212 24.99 -22.41 9.03
N ALA A 213 25.52 -21.78 10.08
CA ALA A 213 25.37 -20.34 10.25
C ALA A 213 25.88 -19.62 8.99
N PRO A 214 25.18 -18.58 8.51
CA PRO A 214 25.70 -17.77 7.42
C PRO A 214 27.08 -17.30 7.84
N VAL A 215 28.07 -17.45 6.95
CA VAL A 215 29.38 -16.86 7.14
C VAL A 215 29.11 -15.38 7.28
N SER A 216 29.20 -14.90 8.51
CA SER A 216 28.98 -13.50 8.82
C SER A 216 29.94 -12.70 7.95
N GLU A 217 29.41 -11.90 7.04
CA GLU A 217 30.13 -10.78 6.42
C GLU A 217 30.44 -9.70 7.50
N SER A 218 30.53 -10.11 8.75
CA SER A 218 30.60 -9.36 10.00
C SER A 218 31.92 -8.62 10.24
N ASN A 219 32.82 -8.59 9.28
CA ASN A 219 34.11 -7.89 9.42
C ASN A 219 34.33 -6.79 8.37
N VAL A 220 33.27 -6.38 7.66
CA VAL A 220 33.33 -5.13 6.91
C VAL A 220 32.58 -4.10 7.73
N ASP A 221 33.26 -3.10 8.27
CA ASP A 221 32.65 -1.95 8.91
C ASP A 221 31.48 -1.47 8.04
N GLU A 222 30.25 -1.72 8.49
CA GLU A 222 29.05 -1.24 7.83
C GLU A 222 29.00 0.28 8.01
N VAL A 223 29.67 1.02 7.12
CA VAL A 223 29.56 2.47 7.05
C VAL A 223 28.18 2.78 6.54
N HIS A 224 27.21 2.81 7.44
CA HIS A 224 25.85 3.22 7.14
C HIS A 224 25.78 4.72 6.90
N MET A 225 25.28 5.12 5.73
CA MET A 225 25.04 6.53 5.43
C MET A 225 24.10 7.15 6.47
N THR A 226 24.52 8.31 7.00
CA THR A 226 23.68 9.11 7.90
C THR A 226 22.58 9.81 7.10
N VAL A 227 21.48 10.20 7.76
CA VAL A 227 20.39 10.99 7.14
C VAL A 227 20.92 12.22 6.41
N LYS A 228 21.88 12.93 7.02
CA LYS A 228 22.49 14.12 6.42
C LYS A 228 23.24 13.82 5.13
N GLN A 229 23.97 12.70 5.09
CA GLN A 229 24.70 12.27 3.88
C GLN A 229 23.72 11.92 2.76
N VAL A 230 22.66 11.13 3.04
CA VAL A 230 21.65 10.80 2.03
C VAL A 230 21.00 12.07 1.46
N LEU A 231 20.59 13.01 2.31
CA LEU A 231 19.96 14.26 1.88
C LEU A 231 20.89 15.23 1.16
N SER A 232 22.20 15.10 1.31
CA SER A 232 23.17 15.91 0.56
C SER A 232 23.35 15.47 -0.88
N GLU A 233 22.88 14.27 -1.25
CA GLU A 233 23.05 13.70 -2.57
C GLU A 233 21.88 14.02 -3.52
N LYS A 234 22.20 14.46 -4.73
CA LYS A 234 21.19 14.73 -5.79
C LYS A 234 20.34 13.50 -6.13
N ARG A 235 20.95 12.29 -6.11
CA ARG A 235 20.24 11.06 -6.43
C ARG A 235 19.11 10.77 -5.45
N ALA A 236 19.26 11.12 -4.15
CA ALA A 236 18.19 10.99 -3.18
C ALA A 236 16.98 11.86 -3.56
N TRP A 237 17.21 13.14 -3.86
CA TRP A 237 16.14 14.06 -4.24
C TRP A 237 15.44 13.67 -5.55
N LEU A 238 16.19 13.16 -6.53
CA LEU A 238 15.61 12.67 -7.77
C LEU A 238 14.69 11.46 -7.52
N LEU A 239 15.08 10.54 -6.64
CA LEU A 239 14.24 9.39 -6.22
C LEU A 239 13.03 9.85 -5.39
N ILE A 240 13.23 10.81 -4.46
CA ILE A 240 12.16 11.39 -3.66
C ILE A 240 11.09 12.01 -4.57
N VAL A 241 11.50 12.81 -5.55
CA VAL A 241 10.57 13.49 -6.47
C VAL A 241 9.93 12.49 -7.42
N SER A 242 10.70 11.61 -8.06
CA SER A 242 10.19 10.66 -9.04
C SER A 242 9.16 9.69 -8.42
N TYR A 243 9.58 8.91 -7.42
CA TYR A 243 8.70 7.92 -6.80
C TYR A 243 7.74 8.53 -5.77
N GLY A 244 8.06 9.70 -5.21
CA GLY A 244 7.11 10.50 -4.43
C GLY A 244 5.93 10.96 -5.28
N ALA A 245 6.18 11.35 -6.55
CA ALA A 245 5.13 11.66 -7.51
C ALA A 245 4.27 10.43 -7.81
N PHE A 246 4.87 9.28 -8.15
CA PHE A 246 4.12 8.05 -8.44
C PHE A 246 3.33 7.56 -7.22
N GLN A 247 3.91 7.60 -6.03
CA GLN A 247 3.21 7.24 -4.79
C GLN A 247 2.06 8.22 -4.47
N PHE A 248 2.23 9.50 -4.78
CA PHE A 248 1.17 10.49 -4.66
C PHE A 248 0.00 10.18 -5.59
N ILE A 249 0.28 9.82 -6.84
CA ILE A 249 -0.75 9.49 -7.84
C ILE A 249 -1.55 8.24 -7.44
N ILE A 250 -0.87 7.17 -7.01
CA ILE A 250 -1.59 5.97 -6.54
C ILE A 250 -2.51 6.32 -5.37
N ASN A 251 -2.06 7.15 -4.41
CA ASN A 251 -2.90 7.58 -3.30
C ASN A 251 -4.05 8.48 -3.76
N CYS A 252 -3.83 9.39 -4.71
CA CYS A 252 -4.90 10.19 -5.31
C CYS A 252 -5.98 9.30 -5.95
N CYS A 253 -5.59 8.37 -6.82
CA CYS A 253 -6.51 7.50 -7.53
C CYS A 253 -7.26 6.56 -6.57
N MET A 254 -6.55 5.89 -5.66
CA MET A 254 -7.15 4.92 -4.74
C MET A 254 -8.09 5.56 -3.71
N SER A 255 -7.80 6.77 -3.25
CA SER A 255 -8.67 7.48 -2.29
C SER A 255 -9.86 8.18 -2.92
N SER A 256 -9.77 8.54 -4.20
CA SER A 256 -10.81 9.33 -4.88
C SER A 256 -11.78 8.50 -5.71
N MET A 257 -11.48 7.21 -5.96
CA MET A 257 -12.28 6.41 -6.89
C MET A 257 -13.77 6.36 -6.51
N ALA A 258 -14.10 5.98 -5.27
CA ALA A 258 -15.49 5.94 -4.83
C ALA A 258 -16.15 7.32 -4.92
N ILE A 259 -15.48 8.37 -4.42
CA ILE A 259 -15.98 9.75 -4.44
C ILE A 259 -16.27 10.19 -5.87
N ARG A 260 -15.36 9.87 -6.82
CA ARG A 260 -15.51 10.27 -8.22
C ARG A 260 -16.67 9.55 -8.89
N PHE A 261 -16.78 8.22 -8.77
CA PHE A 261 -17.88 7.47 -9.37
C PHE A 261 -19.24 7.86 -8.77
N MET A 262 -19.30 8.13 -7.45
CA MET A 262 -20.52 8.65 -6.80
C MET A 262 -20.88 10.05 -7.29
N SER A 263 -19.91 10.92 -7.58
CA SER A 263 -20.16 12.26 -8.15
C SER A 263 -20.66 12.23 -9.60
N LEU A 264 -20.52 11.10 -10.29
CA LEU A 264 -20.96 10.88 -11.66
C LEU A 264 -22.31 10.12 -11.74
N ASP A 265 -22.90 9.77 -10.60
CA ASP A 265 -24.17 9.04 -10.52
C ASP A 265 -25.34 10.05 -10.50
N PRO A 266 -26.09 10.22 -11.64
CA PRO A 266 -27.13 11.23 -11.73
C PRO A 266 -28.30 10.95 -10.78
N GLU A 267 -28.66 9.67 -10.58
CA GLU A 267 -29.75 9.27 -9.69
C GLU A 267 -29.39 9.56 -8.23
N LEU A 268 -28.18 9.18 -7.80
CA LEU A 268 -27.67 9.46 -6.46
C LEU A 268 -27.60 10.98 -6.20
N MET A 269 -27.12 11.76 -7.18
CA MET A 269 -27.02 13.22 -7.05
C MET A 269 -28.40 13.87 -6.96
N ALA A 270 -29.38 13.40 -7.71
CA ALA A 270 -30.77 13.87 -7.64
C ALA A 270 -31.42 13.55 -6.28
N LEU A 271 -31.20 12.34 -5.76
CA LEU A 271 -31.68 11.93 -4.43
C LEU A 271 -31.07 12.81 -3.34
N ARG A 272 -29.76 13.02 -3.36
CA ARG A 272 -29.06 13.88 -2.39
C ARG A 272 -29.52 15.33 -2.44
N ALA A 273 -29.80 15.86 -3.62
CA ALA A 273 -30.39 17.20 -3.79
C ALA A 273 -31.79 17.30 -3.17
N ALA A 274 -32.53 16.21 -3.12
CA ALA A 274 -33.84 16.11 -2.46
C ALA A 274 -33.72 15.79 -0.93
N GLY A 275 -32.54 15.72 -0.38
CA GLY A 275 -32.30 15.32 1.01
C GLY A 275 -32.52 13.83 1.29
N LEU A 276 -32.53 13.01 0.24
CA LEU A 276 -32.65 11.57 0.29
C LEU A 276 -31.32 10.91 -0.07
N ASP A 277 -31.12 9.68 0.38
CA ASP A 277 -29.97 8.87 -0.02
C ASP A 277 -30.43 7.62 -0.77
N GLY A 278 -29.52 7.13 -1.65
CA GLY A 278 -29.75 5.92 -2.42
C GLY A 278 -28.46 5.15 -2.69
N PRO A 279 -28.54 3.95 -3.27
CA PRO A 279 -27.37 3.16 -3.58
C PRO A 279 -26.56 3.85 -4.69
N PRO A 280 -25.20 3.89 -4.57
CA PRO A 280 -24.33 4.47 -5.59
C PRO A 280 -24.16 3.48 -6.77
N THR A 281 -25.11 3.47 -7.68
CA THR A 281 -25.23 2.45 -8.76
C THR A 281 -24.04 2.44 -9.68
N VAL A 282 -23.50 3.61 -10.05
CA VAL A 282 -22.32 3.75 -10.93
C VAL A 282 -21.08 3.20 -10.26
N TRP A 283 -20.87 3.52 -8.97
CA TRP A 283 -19.74 2.99 -8.20
C TRP A 283 -19.81 1.46 -8.04
N LEU A 284 -20.96 0.95 -7.65
CA LEU A 284 -21.17 -0.50 -7.48
C LEU A 284 -20.96 -1.26 -8.80
N GLY A 285 -21.36 -0.67 -9.94
CA GLY A 285 -21.09 -1.19 -11.27
C GLY A 285 -19.61 -1.24 -11.62
N ALA A 286 -18.81 -0.23 -11.22
CA ALA A 286 -17.39 -0.14 -11.48
C ALA A 286 -16.55 -1.09 -10.62
N LEU A 287 -17.04 -1.54 -9.46
CA LEU A 287 -16.29 -2.42 -8.53
C LEU A 287 -15.84 -3.75 -9.16
N LYS A 288 -16.60 -4.30 -10.10
CA LYS A 288 -16.20 -5.51 -10.84
C LYS A 288 -14.90 -5.30 -11.61
N TRP A 289 -14.70 -4.14 -12.22
CA TRP A 289 -13.52 -3.81 -12.99
C TRP A 289 -12.33 -3.49 -12.07
N LEU A 290 -12.58 -2.91 -10.90
CA LEU A 290 -11.57 -2.78 -9.85
C LEU A 290 -11.07 -4.15 -9.38
N SER A 291 -11.98 -5.10 -9.16
CA SER A 291 -11.63 -6.46 -8.75
C SER A 291 -10.80 -7.17 -9.82
N VAL A 292 -11.18 -7.07 -11.10
CA VAL A 292 -10.38 -7.59 -12.22
C VAL A 292 -9.01 -6.92 -12.27
N GLY A 293 -8.96 -5.58 -12.12
CA GLY A 293 -7.72 -4.81 -12.08
C GLY A 293 -6.81 -5.24 -10.94
N ALA A 294 -7.35 -5.52 -9.75
CA ALA A 294 -6.55 -5.99 -8.62
C ALA A 294 -5.92 -7.36 -8.88
N VAL A 295 -6.64 -8.29 -9.50
CA VAL A 295 -6.07 -9.60 -9.93
C VAL A 295 -4.97 -9.38 -10.97
N LEU A 296 -5.21 -8.52 -11.97
CA LEU A 296 -4.19 -8.20 -12.97
C LEU A 296 -2.97 -7.51 -12.36
N GLY A 297 -3.11 -6.77 -11.27
CA GLY A 297 -2.02 -6.12 -10.55
C GLY A 297 -0.93 -7.09 -10.09
N ILE A 298 -1.31 -8.34 -9.74
CA ILE A 298 -0.37 -9.40 -9.42
C ILE A 298 0.54 -9.70 -10.63
N PHE A 299 -0.05 -9.85 -11.81
CA PHE A 299 0.69 -10.10 -13.05
C PHE A 299 1.51 -8.88 -13.46
N MET A 300 1.00 -7.67 -13.25
CA MET A 300 1.73 -6.43 -13.58
C MET A 300 2.97 -6.24 -12.71
N SER A 301 3.00 -6.69 -11.46
CA SER A 301 4.23 -6.73 -10.65
C SER A 301 5.32 -7.55 -11.35
N TYR A 302 4.96 -8.73 -11.87
CA TYR A 302 5.90 -9.56 -12.63
C TYR A 302 6.33 -8.91 -13.93
N VAL A 303 5.40 -8.29 -14.66
CA VAL A 303 5.69 -7.60 -15.94
C VAL A 303 6.68 -6.45 -15.72
N PHE A 304 6.49 -5.61 -14.70
CA PHE A 304 7.42 -4.52 -14.40
C PHE A 304 8.79 -5.04 -13.96
N GLY A 305 8.85 -6.12 -13.17
CA GLY A 305 10.11 -6.79 -12.82
C GLY A 305 10.82 -7.34 -14.07
N TRP A 306 10.09 -7.95 -15.01
CA TRP A 306 10.64 -8.43 -16.26
C TRP A 306 11.14 -7.29 -17.17
N ILE A 307 10.43 -6.15 -17.22
CA ILE A 307 10.88 -4.95 -17.95
C ILE A 307 12.17 -4.41 -17.31
N ASP A 308 12.26 -4.37 -15.97
CA ASP A 308 13.47 -3.97 -15.25
C ASP A 308 14.66 -4.86 -15.60
N ASP A 309 14.49 -6.17 -15.53
CA ASP A 309 15.54 -7.15 -15.84
C ASP A 309 16.02 -7.06 -17.28
N LYS A 310 15.10 -6.86 -18.24
CA LYS A 310 15.41 -6.88 -19.68
C LYS A 310 15.88 -5.53 -20.22
N PHE A 311 15.25 -4.44 -19.81
CA PHE A 311 15.47 -3.11 -20.38
C PHE A 311 16.13 -2.12 -19.42
N GLY A 312 16.23 -2.50 -18.14
CA GLY A 312 16.84 -1.71 -17.07
C GLY A 312 15.85 -0.81 -16.33
N THR A 313 16.20 -0.47 -15.09
CA THR A 313 15.37 0.18 -14.09
C THR A 313 14.79 1.53 -14.56
N ILE A 314 15.57 2.32 -15.29
CA ILE A 314 15.11 3.63 -15.78
C ILE A 314 13.98 3.48 -16.80
N LYS A 315 14.08 2.54 -17.76
CA LYS A 315 13.04 2.32 -18.77
C LYS A 315 11.77 1.73 -18.15
N ALA A 316 11.93 0.83 -17.16
CA ALA A 316 10.82 0.27 -16.42
C ALA A 316 10.08 1.36 -15.60
N SER A 317 10.82 2.30 -14.98
CA SER A 317 10.25 3.45 -14.29
C SER A 317 9.49 4.40 -15.23
N TYR A 318 9.97 4.59 -16.46
CA TYR A 318 9.21 5.32 -17.48
C TYR A 318 7.91 4.61 -17.87
N ALA A 319 7.97 3.30 -18.10
CA ALA A 319 6.80 2.51 -18.43
C ALA A 319 5.74 2.61 -17.30
N LEU A 320 6.18 2.57 -16.05
CA LEU A 320 5.32 2.79 -14.89
C LEU A 320 4.68 4.19 -14.91
N GLY A 321 5.47 5.27 -14.98
CA GLY A 321 4.95 6.64 -14.97
C GLY A 321 4.00 6.94 -16.13
N ILE A 322 4.25 6.38 -17.32
CA ILE A 322 3.34 6.49 -18.47
C ILE A 322 2.06 5.71 -18.21
N SER A 323 2.13 4.52 -17.61
CA SER A 323 0.94 3.73 -17.30
C SER A 323 0.02 4.39 -16.26
N GLU A 324 0.56 5.24 -15.37
CA GLU A 324 -0.23 6.01 -14.40
C GLU A 324 -1.13 7.09 -15.06
N LEU A 325 -0.82 7.49 -16.29
CA LEU A 325 -1.72 8.38 -17.05
C LEU A 325 -3.06 7.71 -17.34
N ILE A 326 -3.10 6.39 -17.50
CA ILE A 326 -4.32 5.65 -17.85
C ILE A 326 -5.43 5.89 -16.82
N PRO A 327 -5.28 5.52 -15.53
CA PRO A 327 -6.35 5.68 -14.56
C PRO A 327 -6.69 7.14 -14.28
N VAL A 328 -5.70 8.04 -14.33
CA VAL A 328 -5.93 9.48 -14.14
C VAL A 328 -6.78 10.05 -15.27
N CYS A 329 -6.45 9.76 -16.54
CA CYS A 329 -7.24 10.21 -17.68
C CYS A 329 -8.63 9.57 -17.70
N MET A 330 -8.75 8.28 -17.38
CA MET A 330 -10.06 7.62 -17.33
C MET A 330 -10.97 8.25 -16.28
N LEU A 331 -10.50 8.51 -15.06
CA LEU A 331 -11.28 9.18 -14.02
C LEU A 331 -11.57 10.65 -14.35
N MET A 332 -10.65 11.34 -15.02
CA MET A 332 -10.82 12.73 -15.42
C MET A 332 -11.95 12.90 -16.43
N PHE A 333 -11.98 12.07 -17.45
CA PHE A 333 -12.89 12.17 -18.59
C PHE A 333 -14.09 11.20 -18.52
N MET A 334 -14.26 10.48 -17.40
CA MET A 334 -15.41 9.59 -17.21
C MET A 334 -16.72 10.38 -17.31
N PRO A 335 -17.66 9.99 -18.20
CA PRO A 335 -18.95 10.65 -18.35
C PRO A 335 -19.89 10.37 -17.17
N GLU A 336 -20.94 11.18 -17.04
CA GLU A 336 -22.05 10.91 -16.12
C GLU A 336 -22.70 9.56 -16.45
N GLY A 337 -23.07 8.82 -15.42
CA GLY A 337 -23.61 7.46 -15.57
C GLY A 337 -22.57 6.37 -15.79
N GLY A 338 -21.26 6.73 -15.90
CA GLY A 338 -20.19 5.78 -16.17
C GLY A 338 -20.06 5.38 -17.64
N ASN A 339 -19.00 4.65 -17.97
CA ASN A 339 -18.76 4.11 -19.32
C ASN A 339 -17.93 2.83 -19.20
N VAL A 340 -18.51 1.69 -19.55
CA VAL A 340 -17.89 0.37 -19.38
C VAL A 340 -16.50 0.24 -20.01
N PRO A 341 -16.25 0.63 -21.28
CA PRO A 341 -14.90 0.65 -21.83
C PRO A 341 -13.90 1.47 -21.00
N MET A 342 -14.28 2.66 -20.52
CA MET A 342 -13.39 3.50 -19.71
C MET A 342 -13.16 2.90 -18.33
N GLU A 343 -14.15 2.25 -17.73
CA GLU A 343 -14.02 1.53 -16.47
C GLU A 343 -13.03 0.34 -16.58
N ILE A 344 -13.05 -0.39 -17.71
CA ILE A 344 -12.08 -1.46 -18.00
C ILE A 344 -10.65 -0.91 -18.07
N PHE A 345 -10.45 0.18 -18.86
CA PHE A 345 -9.14 0.82 -18.95
C PHE A 345 -8.69 1.41 -17.63
N TRP A 346 -9.60 1.99 -16.83
CA TRP A 346 -9.31 2.43 -15.47
C TRP A 346 -8.85 1.27 -14.60
N GLY A 347 -9.56 0.15 -14.58
CA GLY A 347 -9.18 -1.05 -13.83
C GLY A 347 -7.81 -1.59 -14.24
N PHE A 348 -7.49 -1.59 -15.55
CA PHE A 348 -6.16 -1.94 -16.05
C PHE A 348 -5.09 -0.94 -15.56
N GLY A 349 -5.38 0.35 -15.59
CA GLY A 349 -4.46 1.38 -15.05
C GLY A 349 -4.20 1.21 -13.55
N VAL A 350 -5.23 0.87 -12.77
CA VAL A 350 -5.10 0.54 -11.35
C VAL A 350 -4.19 -0.70 -11.17
N ALA A 351 -4.33 -1.72 -12.02
CA ALA A 351 -3.43 -2.88 -12.02
C ALA A 351 -1.97 -2.48 -12.22
N CYS A 352 -1.69 -1.60 -13.18
CA CYS A 352 -0.35 -1.10 -13.44
C CYS A 352 0.25 -0.37 -12.24
N MET A 353 -0.53 0.52 -11.59
CA MET A 353 -0.07 1.27 -10.41
C MET A 353 0.21 0.34 -9.22
N THR A 354 -0.77 -0.48 -8.87
CA THR A 354 -0.69 -1.34 -7.67
C THR A 354 0.36 -2.44 -7.79
N GLY A 355 0.62 -2.93 -9.00
CA GLY A 355 1.69 -3.89 -9.28
C GLY A 355 3.05 -3.21 -9.49
N GLY A 356 3.08 -2.07 -10.19
CA GLY A 356 4.32 -1.42 -10.62
C GLY A 356 5.02 -0.62 -9.53
N VAL A 357 4.32 0.23 -8.78
CA VAL A 357 4.94 1.11 -7.78
C VAL A 357 5.66 0.33 -6.67
N PRO A 358 5.05 -0.68 -6.02
CA PRO A 358 5.73 -1.45 -4.99
C PRO A 358 6.95 -2.24 -5.51
N THR A 359 6.94 -2.62 -6.78
CA THR A 359 8.02 -3.38 -7.42
C THR A 359 9.17 -2.47 -7.81
N MET A 360 8.87 -1.35 -8.47
CA MET A 360 9.88 -0.47 -9.06
C MET A 360 10.52 0.50 -8.06
N HIS A 361 9.81 0.86 -6.97
CA HIS A 361 10.35 1.74 -5.94
C HIS A 361 11.63 1.17 -5.29
N PRO A 362 11.65 -0.05 -4.71
CA PRO A 362 12.86 -0.62 -4.15
C PRO A 362 13.93 -0.91 -5.22
N ALA A 363 13.54 -1.28 -6.44
CA ALA A 363 14.47 -1.50 -7.55
C ALA A 363 15.25 -0.22 -7.90
N SER A 364 14.58 0.93 -7.92
CA SER A 364 15.20 2.22 -8.23
C SER A 364 16.13 2.71 -7.13
N ILE A 365 15.81 2.47 -5.85
CA ILE A 365 16.72 2.79 -4.76
C ILE A 365 17.96 1.89 -4.84
N THR A 366 17.78 0.59 -5.14
CA THR A 366 18.90 -0.35 -5.32
C THR A 366 19.76 0.05 -6.53
N TYR A 367 19.16 0.50 -7.62
CA TYR A 367 19.86 1.03 -8.77
C TYR A 367 20.80 2.19 -8.40
N ALA A 368 20.33 3.13 -7.59
CA ALA A 368 21.08 4.34 -7.25
C ALA A 368 22.09 4.13 -6.11
N TYR A 369 21.77 3.27 -5.13
CA TYR A 369 22.56 3.12 -3.89
C TYR A 369 23.24 1.75 -3.73
N GLY A 370 22.90 0.78 -4.57
CA GLY A 370 23.35 -0.59 -4.41
C GLY A 370 22.70 -1.28 -3.20
N ARG A 371 23.07 -2.54 -2.96
CA ARG A 371 22.48 -3.35 -1.89
C ARG A 371 22.88 -2.91 -0.49
N ARG A 372 24.13 -2.46 -0.30
CA ARG A 372 24.70 -2.10 1.02
C ARG A 372 23.99 -0.87 1.60
N GLU A 373 23.88 0.20 0.81
CA GLU A 373 23.31 1.47 1.26
C GLU A 373 21.77 1.56 1.09
N TYR A 374 21.15 0.51 0.57
CA TYR A 374 19.70 0.47 0.33
C TYR A 374 18.89 0.85 1.58
N GLN A 375 19.17 0.21 2.72
CA GLN A 375 18.40 0.43 3.96
C GLN A 375 18.56 1.85 4.49
N SER A 376 19.79 2.38 4.44
CA SER A 376 20.10 3.73 4.88
C SER A 376 19.38 4.80 4.01
N ALA A 377 19.36 4.60 2.70
CA ALA A 377 18.68 5.49 1.77
C ALA A 377 17.16 5.34 1.83
N ASN A 378 16.65 4.11 1.85
CA ASN A 378 15.22 3.82 1.78
C ASN A 378 14.44 4.46 2.95
N ARG A 379 14.93 4.34 4.20
CA ARG A 379 14.27 4.93 5.38
C ARG A 379 14.09 6.46 5.28
N VAL A 380 15.05 7.14 4.66
CA VAL A 380 15.01 8.60 4.50
C VAL A 380 14.11 8.99 3.33
N ILE A 381 14.28 8.32 2.19
CA ILE A 381 13.52 8.58 0.96
C ILE A 381 12.03 8.34 1.20
N MET A 382 11.66 7.19 1.76
CA MET A 382 10.26 6.86 2.04
C MET A 382 9.62 7.83 3.03
N ALA A 383 10.32 8.22 4.09
CA ALA A 383 9.77 9.15 5.09
C ALA A 383 9.37 10.49 4.47
N ILE A 384 10.19 11.02 3.55
CA ILE A 384 9.89 12.28 2.86
C ILE A 384 8.76 12.12 1.84
N GLN A 385 8.70 10.99 1.14
CA GLN A 385 7.64 10.70 0.16
C GLN A 385 6.25 10.55 0.80
N LEU A 386 6.17 10.18 2.07
CA LEU A 386 4.91 10.12 2.81
C LEU A 386 4.26 11.50 2.99
N ILE A 387 5.04 12.59 3.01
CA ILE A 387 4.51 13.94 3.24
C ILE A 387 3.52 14.37 2.15
N PRO A 388 3.85 14.42 0.86
CA PRO A 388 2.88 14.74 -0.19
C PRO A 388 1.78 13.68 -0.29
N SER A 389 2.10 12.40 -0.08
CA SER A 389 1.12 11.31 -0.12
C SER A 389 0.02 11.45 0.93
N ALA A 390 0.34 11.97 2.12
CA ALA A 390 -0.62 12.20 3.19
C ALA A 390 -1.68 13.24 2.80
N LEU A 391 -1.31 14.24 2.00
CA LEU A 391 -2.22 15.31 1.54
C LEU A 391 -3.08 14.89 0.35
N ALA A 392 -2.69 13.86 -0.38
CA ALA A 392 -3.33 13.43 -1.63
C ALA A 392 -4.83 13.18 -1.47
N ALA A 393 -5.20 12.39 -0.46
CA ALA A 393 -6.58 11.97 -0.23
C ALA A 393 -7.50 13.15 0.13
N MET A 394 -7.03 14.03 1.03
CA MET A 394 -7.79 15.22 1.45
C MET A 394 -7.97 16.19 0.29
N MET A 395 -6.91 16.43 -0.50
CA MET A 395 -6.97 17.29 -1.67
C MET A 395 -7.99 16.77 -2.70
N MET A 396 -7.94 15.48 -3.02
CA MET A 396 -8.84 14.87 -4.00
C MET A 396 -10.30 14.95 -3.53
N ALA A 397 -10.59 14.61 -2.28
CA ALA A 397 -11.94 14.68 -1.74
C ALA A 397 -12.50 16.11 -1.79
N ALA A 398 -11.74 17.10 -1.29
CA ALA A 398 -12.16 18.49 -1.26
C ALA A 398 -12.44 19.07 -2.67
N LEU A 399 -11.59 18.75 -3.66
CA LEU A 399 -11.74 19.24 -5.01
C LEU A 399 -12.91 18.57 -5.75
N ILE A 400 -13.11 17.26 -5.56
CA ILE A 400 -14.20 16.54 -6.22
C ILE A 400 -15.56 16.96 -5.61
N GLU A 401 -15.68 17.05 -4.29
CA GLU A 401 -16.90 17.50 -3.62
C GLU A 401 -17.27 18.94 -3.97
N SER A 402 -16.27 19.81 -4.21
CA SER A 402 -16.52 21.17 -4.69
C SER A 402 -16.86 21.29 -6.19
N GLY A 403 -17.06 20.17 -6.88
CA GLY A 403 -17.34 20.13 -8.33
C GLY A 403 -16.12 20.39 -9.21
N ARG A 404 -14.90 20.46 -8.65
CA ARG A 404 -13.66 20.75 -9.37
C ARG A 404 -12.85 19.48 -9.68
N GLY A 405 -13.51 18.37 -9.99
CA GLY A 405 -12.87 17.10 -10.30
C GLY A 405 -11.86 17.18 -11.44
N MET A 406 -12.16 17.94 -12.51
CA MET A 406 -11.23 18.19 -13.62
C MET A 406 -9.91 18.82 -13.14
N LEU A 407 -9.97 19.79 -12.22
CA LEU A 407 -8.77 20.42 -11.63
C LEU A 407 -7.97 19.40 -10.80
N ALA A 408 -8.65 18.57 -10.00
CA ALA A 408 -8.00 17.56 -9.18
C ALA A 408 -7.14 16.60 -10.03
N TYR A 409 -7.71 16.04 -11.08
CA TYR A 409 -6.98 15.14 -11.99
C TYR A 409 -5.98 15.89 -12.87
N GLY A 410 -6.24 17.17 -13.21
CA GLY A 410 -5.26 18.03 -13.89
C GLY A 410 -3.99 18.22 -13.08
N ILE A 411 -4.10 18.41 -11.76
CA ILE A 411 -2.94 18.45 -10.85
C ILE A 411 -2.20 17.11 -10.89
N CYS A 412 -2.89 15.98 -10.89
CA CYS A 412 -2.27 14.66 -11.02
C CYS A 412 -1.44 14.52 -12.31
N LEU A 413 -1.93 15.00 -13.45
CA LEU A 413 -1.17 14.98 -14.71
C LEU A 413 0.12 15.79 -14.62
N VAL A 414 0.09 16.96 -13.99
CA VAL A 414 1.29 17.79 -13.77
C VAL A 414 2.28 17.05 -12.87
N VAL A 415 1.82 16.40 -11.80
CA VAL A 415 2.67 15.64 -10.88
C VAL A 415 3.31 14.45 -11.59
N ILE A 416 2.57 13.72 -12.46
CA ILE A 416 3.14 12.64 -13.29
C ILE A 416 4.25 13.19 -14.19
N ALA A 417 4.03 14.34 -14.84
CA ALA A 417 5.04 14.96 -15.68
C ALA A 417 6.33 15.31 -14.91
N ILE A 418 6.18 15.84 -13.68
CA ILE A 418 7.33 16.11 -12.78
C ILE A 418 8.03 14.80 -12.41
N GLY A 419 7.30 13.73 -12.08
CA GLY A 419 7.85 12.41 -11.78
C GLY A 419 8.63 11.81 -12.96
N LEU A 420 8.07 11.89 -14.16
CA LEU A 420 8.73 11.45 -15.40
C LEU A 420 9.99 12.28 -15.72
N PHE A 421 9.94 13.59 -15.49
CA PHE A 421 11.12 14.45 -15.67
C PHE A 421 12.22 14.11 -14.65
N ALA A 422 11.88 13.87 -13.39
CA ALA A 422 12.84 13.42 -12.37
C ALA A 422 13.44 12.06 -12.73
N THR A 423 12.62 11.13 -13.25
CA THR A 423 13.09 9.83 -13.78
C THR A 423 14.05 10.03 -14.96
N TRP A 424 13.78 10.99 -15.84
CA TRP A 424 14.69 11.33 -16.92
C TRP A 424 16.05 11.83 -16.42
N MET A 425 16.04 12.61 -15.34
CA MET A 425 17.28 13.08 -14.69
C MET A 425 18.04 11.91 -14.04
N LEU A 426 17.35 10.89 -13.51
CA LEU A 426 17.95 9.71 -12.88
C LEU A 426 18.83 8.91 -13.85
N ARG A 427 18.62 8.96 -15.17
CA ARG A 427 19.49 8.29 -16.15
C ARG A 427 20.96 8.76 -16.11
N LYS A 428 21.21 9.96 -15.53
CA LYS A 428 22.56 10.51 -15.35
C LYS A 428 23.26 9.97 -14.09
N VAL A 429 22.53 9.27 -13.23
CA VAL A 429 23.07 8.62 -12.03
C VAL A 429 23.68 7.28 -12.45
N PRO A 430 24.93 6.99 -12.07
CA PRO A 430 25.55 5.71 -12.40
C PRO A 430 24.78 4.56 -11.73
N ASP A 431 24.66 3.44 -12.44
CA ASP A 431 24.06 2.21 -11.92
C ASP A 431 25.04 1.58 -10.92
N ALA A 432 24.68 1.66 -9.63
CA ALA A 432 25.46 1.06 -8.55
C ALA A 432 25.53 -0.48 -8.62
N MET A 433 24.63 -1.12 -9.40
CA MET A 433 24.55 -2.56 -9.59
C MET A 433 25.16 -3.04 -10.93
N ALA A 434 25.77 -2.14 -11.71
CA ALA A 434 26.27 -2.48 -13.05
C ALA A 434 27.29 -3.63 -13.03
N ALA A 435 28.21 -3.64 -12.06
CA ALA A 435 29.22 -4.68 -11.91
C ALA A 435 28.60 -6.05 -11.56
N ASP A 436 27.62 -6.08 -10.64
CA ASP A 436 26.92 -7.31 -10.24
C ASP A 436 26.08 -7.88 -11.40
N ARG A 437 25.47 -7.01 -12.21
CA ARG A 437 24.67 -7.43 -13.39
C ARG A 437 25.58 -7.99 -14.49
N ALA A 438 26.76 -7.44 -14.69
CA ALA A 438 27.74 -7.94 -15.66
C ALA A 438 28.26 -9.34 -15.26
N PHE A 439 28.59 -9.54 -13.97
CA PHE A 439 29.05 -10.83 -13.44
C PHE A 439 28.00 -11.94 -13.60
N ASN A 440 26.73 -11.64 -13.30
CA ASN A 440 25.63 -12.60 -13.45
C ASN A 440 25.33 -12.99 -14.89
N LYS A 441 25.58 -12.13 -15.88
CA LYS A 441 25.44 -12.47 -17.30
C LYS A 441 26.53 -13.45 -17.74
N THR A 442 27.76 -13.24 -17.34
CA THR A 442 28.90 -14.10 -17.72
C THR A 442 28.76 -15.51 -17.11
N THR A 443 28.16 -15.64 -15.91
CA THR A 443 27.92 -16.94 -15.25
C THR A 443 26.68 -17.67 -15.76
N ALA A 444 25.77 -17.03 -16.49
CA ALA A 444 24.60 -17.65 -17.09
C ALA A 444 24.89 -18.19 -18.52
N GLU A 445 26.00 -17.77 -19.13
CA GLU A 445 26.43 -18.21 -20.45
C GLU A 445 27.44 -19.37 -20.41
N VAL A 446 27.86 -19.81 -19.20
CA VAL A 446 28.67 -20.99 -18.93
C VAL A 446 27.79 -22.08 -18.31
#